data_9241acfd5af8044c99baf5bcffb7a379
#
_entry.id   9241acfd5af8044c99baf5bcffb7a379
#
_cell.length_a   1.000
_cell.length_b   1.000
_cell.length_c   1.000
_cell.angle_alpha   90.00
_cell.angle_beta   90.00
_cell.angle_gamma   90.00
#
_symmetry.space_group_name_H-M   'P 1'
#
loop_
_entity.id
_entity.type
_entity.pdbx_description
1 polymer ?
#
loop_
_entity_poly.entity_id
_entity_poly.type
_entity_poly.pdbx_seq_one_letter_code
_entity_poly.pdbx_strand_id
1 'polypeptide(L)'
;MKLFLLSMLLLTTFVMKSQNAEKSNTVCQLRIYEIFETNKKDFHMRFRDHAMRIMKKYNFNIKSIWESKSDKKTEFVYFLEWPDENTMQQAWLGFKSDKEWIEIKKQFTEKYGDVVGNIEDRILTKVDYSPN
;
A
#
# COMPACT_ATOMS: atom_id res chain seq x y z
N MET A 1 -55.60 -32.45 45.44
CA MET A 1 -54.91 -32.27 44.18
C MET A 1 -53.71 -31.36 44.42
N LYS A 2 -52.50 -31.94 44.31
CA LYS A 2 -51.27 -31.17 44.49
C LYS A 2 -50.73 -30.79 43.10
N LEU A 3 -50.72 -29.49 42.81
CA LEU A 3 -50.08 -28.96 41.60
C LEU A 3 -48.56 -28.97 41.82
N PHE A 4 -47.82 -29.75 41.02
CA PHE A 4 -46.37 -29.67 40.93
C PHE A 4 -46.01 -28.63 39.87
N LEU A 5 -45.55 -27.47 40.32
CA LEU A 5 -44.91 -26.49 39.45
C LEU A 5 -43.48 -26.95 39.15
N LEU A 6 -43.24 -27.46 37.94
CA LEU A 6 -41.92 -27.79 37.43
C LEU A 6 -41.25 -26.51 36.91
N SER A 7 -40.40 -25.92 37.74
CA SER A 7 -39.58 -24.78 37.34
C SER A 7 -38.47 -25.26 36.40
N MET A 8 -38.62 -25.00 35.11
CA MET A 8 -37.63 -25.30 34.08
C MET A 8 -36.61 -24.16 34.04
N LEU A 9 -35.46 -24.37 34.72
CA LEU A 9 -34.32 -23.44 34.72
C LEU A 9 -33.63 -23.54 33.37
N LEU A 10 -33.87 -22.55 32.50
CA LEU A 10 -33.20 -22.44 31.20
C LEU A 10 -31.78 -21.92 31.43
N LEU A 11 -30.80 -22.82 31.42
CA LEU A 11 -29.38 -22.47 31.47
C LEU A 11 -28.96 -21.98 30.06
N THR A 12 -28.98 -20.67 29.82
CA THR A 12 -28.41 -20.11 28.62
C THR A 12 -26.88 -20.08 28.77
N THR A 13 -26.21 -21.03 28.15
CA THR A 13 -24.75 -21.00 28.01
C THR A 13 -24.37 -19.91 27.05
N PHE A 14 -23.88 -18.80 27.58
CA PHE A 14 -23.28 -17.74 26.81
C PHE A 14 -21.93 -18.24 26.29
N VAL A 15 -21.89 -18.73 25.04
CA VAL A 15 -20.64 -19.06 24.37
C VAL A 15 -19.95 -17.75 24.04
N MET A 16 -19.01 -17.33 24.87
CA MET A 16 -18.08 -16.27 24.54
C MET A 16 -17.19 -16.75 23.37
N LYS A 17 -17.54 -16.32 22.16
CA LYS A 17 -16.69 -16.46 21.00
C LYS A 17 -15.47 -15.56 21.27
N SER A 18 -14.36 -16.16 21.70
CA SER A 18 -13.08 -15.50 21.75
C SER A 18 -12.75 -15.05 20.32
N GLN A 19 -12.86 -13.77 20.05
CA GLN A 19 -12.31 -13.17 18.84
C GLN A 19 -10.79 -13.19 19.03
N ASN A 20 -10.16 -14.29 18.59
CA ASN A 20 -8.75 -14.23 18.26
C ASN A 20 -8.62 -13.17 17.19
N ALA A 21 -8.07 -12.01 17.55
CA ALA A 21 -7.64 -11.03 16.57
C ALA A 21 -6.61 -11.75 15.69
N GLU A 22 -7.03 -12.19 14.50
CA GLU A 22 -6.10 -12.69 13.49
C GLU A 22 -5.08 -11.58 13.29
N LYS A 23 -3.81 -11.91 13.57
CA LYS A 23 -2.70 -10.99 13.35
C LYS A 23 -2.73 -10.67 11.87
N SER A 24 -3.19 -9.47 11.51
CA SER A 24 -3.27 -9.01 10.13
C SER A 24 -1.87 -9.13 9.50
N ASN A 25 -1.71 -9.96 8.48
CA ASN A 25 -0.48 -10.06 7.70
C ASN A 25 -0.28 -8.86 6.77
N THR A 26 -1.13 -7.85 6.90
CA THR A 26 -1.09 -6.62 6.12
C THR A 26 0.29 -5.97 6.19
N VAL A 27 0.86 -5.72 5.03
CA VAL A 27 2.16 -5.07 4.86
C VAL A 27 1.92 -3.64 4.40
N CYS A 28 2.52 -2.69 5.08
CA CYS A 28 2.59 -1.31 4.65
C CYS A 28 3.97 -1.04 4.04
N GLN A 29 3.99 -0.55 2.81
CA GLN A 29 5.21 -0.25 2.08
C GLN A 29 5.33 1.26 1.89
N LEU A 30 6.48 1.82 2.25
CA LEU A 30 6.85 3.21 2.01
C LEU A 30 7.83 3.27 0.85
N ARG A 31 7.48 4.07 -0.16
CA ARG A 31 8.36 4.34 -1.31
C ARG A 31 8.75 5.80 -1.29
N ILE A 32 10.05 6.07 -1.42
CA ILE A 32 10.62 7.42 -1.46
C ILE A 32 11.46 7.55 -2.72
N TYR A 33 11.09 8.48 -3.59
CA TYR A 33 11.78 8.76 -4.85
C TYR A 33 12.38 10.16 -4.79
N GLU A 34 13.67 10.28 -5.02
CA GLU A 34 14.24 11.59 -5.31
C GLU A 34 13.74 12.05 -6.68
N ILE A 35 13.21 13.28 -6.74
CA ILE A 35 12.76 13.92 -7.97
C ILE A 35 13.47 15.25 -8.14
N PHE A 36 13.56 15.76 -9.38
CA PHE A 36 14.36 16.91 -9.70
C PHE A 36 13.48 18.11 -10.05
N GLU A 37 13.78 19.27 -9.49
CA GLU A 37 13.02 20.52 -9.75
C GLU A 37 12.98 20.88 -11.25
N THR A 38 14.02 20.51 -12.01
CA THR A 38 14.14 20.80 -13.43
C THR A 38 13.10 20.11 -14.31
N ASN A 39 12.67 18.89 -13.92
CA ASN A 39 11.70 18.08 -14.67
C ASN A 39 10.64 17.42 -13.78
N LYS A 40 10.37 18.00 -12.63
CA LYS A 40 9.36 17.51 -11.66
C LYS A 40 7.98 17.38 -12.28
N LYS A 41 7.58 18.29 -13.15
CA LYS A 41 6.29 18.23 -13.84
C LYS A 41 6.16 16.97 -14.69
N ASP A 42 7.23 16.58 -15.36
CA ASP A 42 7.27 15.41 -16.23
C ASP A 42 7.23 14.12 -15.39
N PHE A 43 7.90 14.11 -14.24
CA PHE A 43 7.77 13.03 -13.27
C PHE A 43 6.30 12.83 -12.83
N HIS A 44 5.64 13.91 -12.39
CA HIS A 44 4.25 13.83 -11.94
C HIS A 44 3.31 13.39 -13.05
N MET A 45 3.50 13.88 -14.28
CA MET A 45 2.72 13.43 -15.44
C MET A 45 2.90 11.93 -15.69
N ARG A 46 4.15 11.43 -15.68
CA ARG A 46 4.43 10.01 -15.86
C ARG A 46 3.80 9.15 -14.75
N PHE A 47 3.91 9.58 -13.50
CA PHE A 47 3.36 8.83 -12.37
C PHE A 47 1.83 8.85 -12.35
N ARG A 48 1.22 10.03 -12.39
CA ARG A 48 -0.23 10.22 -12.30
C ARG A 48 -0.97 9.59 -13.48
N ASP A 49 -0.50 9.85 -14.70
CA ASP A 49 -1.26 9.51 -15.90
C ASP A 49 -0.93 8.11 -16.43
N HIS A 50 0.22 7.55 -16.10
CA HIS A 50 0.68 6.25 -16.60
C HIS A 50 0.94 5.22 -15.49
N ALA A 51 1.85 5.50 -14.56
CA ALA A 51 2.24 4.53 -13.53
C ALA A 51 1.04 4.07 -12.72
N MET A 52 0.23 4.99 -12.18
CA MET A 52 -0.93 4.65 -11.35
C MET A 52 -1.95 3.80 -12.11
N ARG A 53 -2.17 4.08 -13.39
CA ARG A 53 -3.08 3.30 -14.24
C ARG A 53 -2.57 1.87 -14.45
N ILE A 54 -1.28 1.71 -14.73
CA ILE A 54 -0.68 0.40 -14.96
C ILE A 54 -0.58 -0.38 -13.63
N MET A 55 -0.23 0.28 -12.54
CA MET A 55 -0.20 -0.33 -11.20
C MET A 55 -1.54 -0.96 -10.82
N LYS A 56 -2.67 -0.39 -11.23
CA LYS A 56 -4.00 -0.99 -10.99
C LYS A 56 -4.16 -2.37 -11.61
N LYS A 57 -3.52 -2.66 -12.73
CA LYS A 57 -3.55 -3.99 -13.36
C LYS A 57 -2.93 -5.06 -12.45
N TYR A 58 -2.05 -4.66 -11.56
CA TYR A 58 -1.31 -5.53 -10.63
C TYR A 58 -1.78 -5.37 -9.18
N ASN A 59 -2.97 -4.81 -8.98
CA ASN A 59 -3.62 -4.66 -7.67
C ASN A 59 -2.83 -3.83 -6.65
N PHE A 60 -2.10 -2.82 -7.10
CA PHE A 60 -1.46 -1.85 -6.21
C PHE A 60 -2.51 -1.05 -5.45
N ASN A 61 -2.42 -1.04 -4.12
CA ASN A 61 -3.29 -0.26 -3.24
C ASN A 61 -2.53 0.93 -2.68
N ILE A 62 -2.49 2.03 -3.43
CA ILE A 62 -1.85 3.28 -3.00
C ILE A 62 -2.78 3.98 -2.01
N LYS A 63 -2.32 4.22 -0.79
CA LYS A 63 -3.09 4.85 0.29
C LYS A 63 -2.95 6.36 0.32
N SER A 64 -1.74 6.87 0.07
CA SER A 64 -1.47 8.30 0.08
C SER A 64 -0.19 8.62 -0.68
N ILE A 65 -0.12 9.84 -1.21
CA ILE A 65 1.00 10.35 -1.98
C ILE A 65 1.35 11.74 -1.44
N TRP A 66 2.64 11.99 -1.24
CA TRP A 66 3.17 13.21 -0.64
C TRP A 66 4.40 13.70 -1.39
N GLU A 67 4.66 14.98 -1.30
CA GLU A 67 5.94 15.57 -1.68
C GLU A 67 6.62 16.14 -0.43
N SER A 68 7.90 15.85 -0.26
CA SER A 68 8.73 16.39 0.81
C SER A 68 9.87 17.20 0.19
N LYS A 69 10.13 18.37 0.73
CA LYS A 69 11.19 19.26 0.25
C LYS A 69 12.12 19.63 1.39
N SER A 70 13.41 19.51 1.15
CA SER A 70 14.49 20.00 2.01
C SER A 70 15.41 20.93 1.21
N ASP A 71 16.40 21.53 1.87
CA ASP A 71 17.40 22.39 1.22
C ASP A 71 18.24 21.64 0.17
N LYS A 72 18.30 20.30 0.28
CA LYS A 72 19.16 19.46 -0.55
C LYS A 72 18.42 18.77 -1.68
N LYS A 73 17.15 18.37 -1.47
CA LYS A 73 16.41 17.55 -2.41
C LYS A 73 14.90 17.67 -2.25
N THR A 74 14.20 17.31 -3.30
CA THR A 74 12.75 17.10 -3.30
C THR A 74 12.48 15.59 -3.43
N GLU A 75 11.57 15.09 -2.63
CA GLU A 75 11.20 13.68 -2.60
C GLU A 75 9.71 13.49 -2.83
N PHE A 76 9.40 12.50 -3.64
CA PHE A 76 8.05 12.00 -3.84
C PHE A 76 7.88 10.76 -2.97
N VAL A 77 6.91 10.79 -2.07
CA VAL A 77 6.71 9.78 -1.05
C VAL A 77 5.32 9.19 -1.18
N TYR A 78 5.19 7.88 -1.22
CA TYR A 78 3.88 7.26 -1.23
C TYR A 78 3.83 5.97 -0.43
N PHE A 79 2.64 5.69 0.11
CA PHE A 79 2.35 4.52 0.91
C PHE A 79 1.49 3.55 0.13
N LEU A 80 1.84 2.27 0.23
CA LEU A 80 1.11 1.15 -0.32
C LEU A 80 0.72 0.19 0.80
N GLU A 81 -0.43 -0.43 0.66
CA GLU A 81 -0.89 -1.48 1.55
C GLU A 81 -1.10 -2.76 0.76
N TRP A 82 -0.61 -3.88 1.32
CA TRP A 82 -0.64 -5.20 0.71
C TRP A 82 -1.23 -6.23 1.67
N PRO A 83 -1.97 -7.23 1.16
CA PRO A 83 -2.47 -8.32 2.00
C PRO A 83 -1.35 -9.10 2.70
N ASP A 84 -0.22 -9.26 2.01
CA ASP A 84 0.97 -9.98 2.46
C ASP A 84 2.18 -9.60 1.60
N GLU A 85 3.37 -10.01 2.04
CA GLU A 85 4.63 -9.71 1.37
C GLU A 85 4.77 -10.43 0.02
N ASN A 86 4.29 -11.66 -0.09
CA ASN A 86 4.34 -12.40 -1.36
C ASN A 86 3.50 -11.73 -2.45
N THR A 87 2.28 -11.28 -2.11
CA THR A 87 1.42 -10.51 -3.02
C THR A 87 2.11 -9.23 -3.47
N MET A 88 2.76 -8.52 -2.54
CA MET A 88 3.55 -7.33 -2.85
C MET A 88 4.66 -7.63 -3.86
N GLN A 89 5.46 -8.67 -3.62
CA GLN A 89 6.57 -9.05 -4.49
C GLN A 89 6.09 -9.41 -5.89
N GLN A 90 5.02 -10.20 -6.02
CA GLN A 90 4.44 -10.58 -7.30
C GLN A 90 3.89 -9.38 -8.07
N ALA A 91 3.23 -8.45 -7.39
CA ALA A 91 2.72 -7.24 -8.01
C ALA A 91 3.85 -6.36 -8.59
N TRP A 92 4.94 -6.20 -7.83
CA TRP A 92 6.12 -5.46 -8.31
C TRP A 92 6.79 -6.14 -9.49
N LEU A 93 6.91 -7.46 -9.48
CA LEU A 93 7.45 -8.21 -10.63
C LEU A 93 6.61 -7.97 -11.88
N GLY A 94 5.30 -8.07 -11.76
CA GLY A 94 4.36 -7.82 -12.88
C GLY A 94 4.48 -6.40 -13.42
N PHE A 95 4.44 -5.40 -12.53
CA PHE A 95 4.54 -4.00 -12.91
C PHE A 95 5.88 -3.64 -13.59
N LYS A 96 6.99 -4.09 -13.03
CA LYS A 96 8.32 -3.86 -13.61
C LYS A 96 8.53 -4.54 -14.96
N SER A 97 7.84 -5.64 -15.21
CA SER A 97 7.89 -6.41 -16.47
C SER A 97 6.80 -6.00 -17.46
N ASP A 98 5.91 -5.09 -17.10
CA ASP A 98 4.86 -4.59 -17.99
C ASP A 98 5.47 -3.87 -19.18
N LYS A 99 5.15 -4.37 -20.39
CA LYS A 99 5.75 -3.86 -21.64
C LYS A 99 5.38 -2.39 -21.90
N GLU A 100 4.14 -2.01 -21.59
CA GLU A 100 3.69 -0.62 -21.73
C GLU A 100 4.46 0.29 -20.77
N TRP A 101 4.65 -0.13 -19.52
CA TRP A 101 5.41 0.64 -18.54
C TRP A 101 6.88 0.81 -18.94
N ILE A 102 7.50 -0.26 -19.43
CA ILE A 102 8.89 -0.21 -19.94
C ILE A 102 9.01 0.80 -21.07
N GLU A 103 8.10 0.79 -22.04
CA GLU A 103 8.12 1.72 -23.18
C GLU A 103 7.87 3.16 -22.74
N ILE A 104 6.91 3.40 -21.82
CA ILE A 104 6.64 4.74 -21.27
C ILE A 104 7.88 5.30 -20.58
N LYS A 105 8.55 4.51 -19.74
CA LYS A 105 9.78 4.95 -19.08
C LYS A 105 10.87 5.34 -20.09
N LYS A 106 11.05 4.54 -21.11
CA LYS A 106 12.01 4.81 -22.18
C LYS A 106 11.70 6.14 -22.88
N GLN A 107 10.46 6.35 -23.31
CA GLN A 107 10.02 7.57 -24.00
C GLN A 107 10.19 8.81 -23.11
N PHE A 108 9.88 8.71 -21.81
CA PHE A 108 10.06 9.83 -20.88
C PHE A 108 11.54 10.17 -20.67
N THR A 109 12.40 9.16 -20.54
CA THR A 109 13.85 9.38 -20.42
C THR A 109 14.44 10.02 -21.67
N GLU A 110 14.03 9.56 -22.85
CA GLU A 110 14.47 10.14 -24.13
C GLU A 110 14.05 11.60 -24.29
N LYS A 111 12.85 11.97 -23.84
CA LYS A 111 12.30 13.31 -24.01
C LYS A 111 12.68 14.28 -22.90
N TYR A 112 12.76 13.84 -21.65
CA TYR A 112 12.88 14.71 -20.48
C TYR A 112 14.14 14.43 -19.64
N GLY A 113 14.95 13.45 -20.00
CA GLY A 113 16.03 12.94 -19.15
C GLY A 113 15.52 12.08 -18.00
N ASP A 114 16.41 11.76 -17.08
CA ASP A 114 16.05 11.02 -15.88
C ASP A 114 15.16 11.89 -14.97
N VAL A 115 13.97 11.42 -14.69
CA VAL A 115 13.00 12.13 -13.84
C VAL A 115 12.98 11.61 -12.40
N VAL A 116 13.70 10.52 -12.12
CA VAL A 116 13.83 9.90 -10.80
C VAL A 116 15.31 9.64 -10.53
N GLY A 117 15.77 10.04 -9.36
CA GLY A 117 17.10 9.73 -8.85
C GLY A 117 17.09 8.50 -7.94
N ASN A 118 17.55 8.66 -6.70
CA ASN A 118 17.56 7.56 -5.73
C ASN A 118 16.14 7.10 -5.35
N ILE A 119 15.99 5.80 -5.15
CA ILE A 119 14.74 5.18 -4.70
C ILE A 119 15.01 4.42 -3.41
N GLU A 120 14.24 4.73 -2.35
CA GLU A 120 14.19 3.96 -1.12
C GLU A 120 12.89 3.18 -1.05
N ASP A 121 12.98 1.98 -0.49
CA ASP A 121 11.88 1.06 -0.26
C ASP A 121 11.94 0.57 1.19
N ARG A 122 10.87 0.80 1.96
CA ARG A 122 10.80 0.42 3.37
C ARG A 122 9.51 -0.32 3.65
N ILE A 123 9.65 -1.45 4.34
CA ILE A 123 8.49 -2.17 4.88
C ILE A 123 8.23 -1.65 6.30
N LEU A 124 7.00 -1.25 6.56
CA LEU A 124 6.56 -0.72 7.84
C LEU A 124 5.69 -1.75 8.55
N THR A 125 5.97 -1.97 9.82
CA THR A 125 5.14 -2.78 10.71
C THR A 125 4.37 -1.85 11.65
N LYS A 126 3.04 -1.96 11.65
CA LYS A 126 2.20 -1.20 12.56
C LYS A 126 2.46 -1.66 13.99
N VAL A 127 2.77 -0.72 14.88
CA VAL A 127 2.91 -1.01 16.32
C VAL A 127 1.52 -1.13 16.96
N ASP A 128 1.41 -1.89 18.05
CA ASP A 128 0.14 -2.21 18.70
C ASP A 128 -0.59 -1.00 19.30
N TYR A 129 0.15 0.04 19.69
CA TYR A 129 -0.37 1.31 20.20
C TYR A 129 -0.57 2.39 19.13
N SER A 130 -0.44 2.06 17.84
CA SER A 130 -0.68 3.02 16.76
C SER A 130 -2.18 3.40 16.72
N PRO A 131 -2.55 4.67 16.70
CA PRO A 131 -3.94 5.06 16.51
C PRO A 131 -4.48 4.59 15.15
N ASN A 132 -5.78 4.42 15.09
CA ASN A 132 -6.51 4.02 13.87
C ASN A 132 -6.70 5.20 12.93
#